data_5112b62204cfe9ba9f0cd1c72d38a2e8
#
_entry.id   5112b62204cfe9ba9f0cd1c72d38a2e8
#
_cell.length_a   1.000
_cell.length_b   1.000
_cell.length_c   1.000
_cell.angle_alpha   90.00
_cell.angle_beta   90.00
_cell.angle_gamma   90.00
#
_symmetry.space_group_name_H-M   'P 1'
#
loop_
_entity.id
_entity.type
_entity.pdbx_description
1 polymer ?
#
loop_
_entity_poly.entity_id
_entity_poly.type
_entity_poly.pdbx_seq_one_letter_code
_entity_poly.pdbx_strand_id
1 'polypeptide(L)'
;MAPKRRPGPLIITPIGEGQATSNTIDAASEANLEALQKKLGELDLDEQQRKRLEAFLTQKAQVGELKDEDFEPICELGAGNGGVVNKVRHKPSGLVMARKLIHLEIKPAIRNQIIRELQVLHECNSPYIVGFYGAFYSDGEISICMEHMDGGSLDQVLKEARRIPEEILGKVSIAVCISLTICHIYKCNVKPSNILVNSRGEIKLCDFGVSGQLIDSMANSFVGTRSYMSPERLQGTHYSVQSDVWSMGLSLVELAIGRYPIPPPDAKELEGIFGRAVMDGAEGEPHNNMQRPRPPGRPVSGHGIDSRPAMAIFELLDYIVNEPPPKLPLGVFTNDFQDFVTKCLIKNPAERADLKMLMSHTFIKRSEVEEVDFAGWLSITHWHFFHLALG
;
A
#
# COMPACT_ATOMS: atom_id res chain seq x y z
N MET A 1 -41.73 28.81 -37.42
CA MET A 1 -40.37 28.79 -36.84
C MET A 1 -40.24 29.94 -35.85
N ALA A 2 -40.27 29.69 -34.57
CA ALA A 2 -40.11 30.71 -33.54
C ALA A 2 -38.61 30.78 -33.10
N PRO A 3 -38.04 31.97 -32.80
CA PRO A 3 -36.64 32.13 -32.51
C PRO A 3 -36.31 31.69 -31.10
N LYS A 4 -35.23 30.90 -30.93
CA LYS A 4 -34.66 30.48 -29.66
C LYS A 4 -34.14 31.70 -28.89
N ARG A 5 -34.67 31.92 -27.69
CA ARG A 5 -34.15 32.90 -26.73
C ARG A 5 -32.80 32.45 -26.19
N ARG A 6 -31.80 33.33 -26.21
CA ARG A 6 -30.52 33.16 -25.52
C ARG A 6 -30.73 33.35 -24.02
N PRO A 7 -30.10 32.55 -23.14
CA PRO A 7 -30.13 32.82 -21.71
C PRO A 7 -29.34 34.10 -21.40
N GLY A 8 -29.88 34.93 -20.54
CA GLY A 8 -29.23 36.15 -20.05
C GLY A 8 -28.13 35.84 -19.00
N PRO A 9 -27.27 36.82 -18.72
CA PRO A 9 -26.17 36.61 -17.78
C PRO A 9 -26.70 36.36 -16.37
N LEU A 10 -26.13 35.36 -15.69
CA LEU A 10 -26.35 35.07 -14.28
C LEU A 10 -25.83 36.24 -13.41
N ILE A 11 -26.73 36.93 -12.76
CA ILE A 11 -26.39 37.92 -11.74
C ILE A 11 -26.01 37.14 -10.48
N ILE A 12 -24.71 37.11 -10.13
CA ILE A 12 -24.24 36.60 -8.84
C ILE A 12 -24.43 37.70 -7.80
N THR A 13 -25.46 37.55 -6.99
CA THR A 13 -25.57 38.33 -5.74
C THR A 13 -24.55 37.84 -4.72
N PRO A 14 -23.81 38.70 -4.01
CA PRO A 14 -22.92 38.26 -2.93
C PRO A 14 -23.77 37.66 -1.81
N ILE A 15 -23.58 36.39 -1.53
CA ILE A 15 -24.14 35.72 -0.35
C ILE A 15 -23.35 36.20 0.85
N GLY A 16 -24.05 36.86 1.75
CA GLY A 16 -23.51 37.29 3.02
C GLY A 16 -22.93 36.12 3.82
N GLU A 17 -21.94 36.44 4.63
CA GLU A 17 -21.34 35.55 5.63
C GLU A 17 -22.45 34.95 6.51
N GLY A 18 -22.78 33.69 6.25
CA GLY A 18 -23.78 32.89 7.00
C GLY A 18 -23.15 31.55 7.40
N GLN A 19 -22.96 31.38 8.69
CA GLN A 19 -22.61 30.19 9.44
C GLN A 19 -23.54 29.01 9.11
N ALA A 20 -23.29 28.25 8.06
CA ALA A 20 -24.07 27.05 7.75
C ALA A 20 -23.35 25.89 7.05
N THR A 21 -22.02 25.93 6.92
CA THR A 21 -21.26 24.86 6.22
C THR A 21 -20.36 24.02 7.12
N SER A 22 -20.20 24.34 8.41
CA SER A 22 -19.41 23.55 9.35
C SER A 22 -20.13 22.28 9.81
N ASN A 23 -21.43 22.35 10.06
CA ASN A 23 -22.17 21.25 10.69
C ASN A 23 -22.41 20.01 9.82
N THR A 24 -22.39 20.13 8.50
CA THR A 24 -22.62 18.97 7.59
C THR A 24 -21.34 18.17 7.35
N ILE A 25 -20.17 18.80 7.42
CA ILE A 25 -18.87 18.12 7.27
C ILE A 25 -18.51 17.42 8.58
N ASP A 26 -18.82 18.04 9.73
CA ASP A 26 -18.58 17.45 11.04
C ASP A 26 -19.46 16.20 11.26
N ALA A 27 -20.74 16.23 10.87
CA ALA A 27 -21.63 15.07 10.98
C ALA A 27 -21.23 13.88 10.10
N ALA A 28 -20.69 14.12 8.91
CA ALA A 28 -20.19 13.05 8.05
C ALA A 28 -18.86 12.47 8.59
N SER A 29 -18.03 13.30 9.21
CA SER A 29 -16.80 12.90 9.88
C SER A 29 -17.09 12.07 11.14
N GLU A 30 -18.04 12.50 11.96
CA GLU A 30 -18.49 11.77 13.17
C GLU A 30 -19.11 10.41 12.81
N ALA A 31 -19.99 10.34 11.81
CA ALA A 31 -20.59 9.08 11.36
C ALA A 31 -19.54 8.09 10.83
N ASN A 32 -18.51 8.58 10.14
CA ASN A 32 -17.40 7.75 9.68
C ASN A 32 -16.55 7.26 10.86
N LEU A 33 -16.36 8.08 11.87
CA LEU A 33 -15.65 7.75 13.10
C LEU A 33 -16.36 6.65 13.89
N GLU A 34 -17.67 6.78 14.10
CA GLU A 34 -18.49 5.76 14.79
C GLU A 34 -18.47 4.41 14.03
N ALA A 35 -18.59 4.44 12.70
CA ALA A 35 -18.50 3.26 11.87
C ALA A 35 -17.13 2.57 11.98
N LEU A 36 -16.06 3.35 12.07
CA LEU A 36 -14.70 2.85 12.25
C LEU A 36 -14.48 2.26 13.65
N GLN A 37 -14.90 2.96 14.70
CA GLN A 37 -14.83 2.48 16.08
C GLN A 37 -15.61 1.17 16.27
N LYS A 38 -16.80 1.07 15.66
CA LYS A 38 -17.59 -0.16 15.66
C LYS A 38 -16.83 -1.32 15.02
N LYS A 39 -16.21 -1.10 13.85
CA LYS A 39 -15.41 -2.14 13.18
C LYS A 39 -14.16 -2.54 13.96
N LEU A 40 -13.50 -1.59 14.62
CA LEU A 40 -12.37 -1.89 15.50
C LEU A 40 -12.81 -2.72 16.71
N GLY A 41 -14.01 -2.47 17.25
CA GLY A 41 -14.62 -3.27 18.32
C GLY A 41 -15.04 -4.67 17.88
N GLU A 42 -15.30 -4.89 16.60
CA GLU A 42 -15.65 -6.19 16.01
C GLU A 42 -14.42 -7.06 15.71
N LEU A 43 -13.19 -6.48 15.74
CA LEU A 43 -11.96 -7.25 15.60
C LEU A 43 -11.69 -8.09 16.85
N ASP A 44 -11.56 -9.37 16.65
CA ASP A 44 -11.13 -10.31 17.70
C ASP A 44 -9.60 -10.17 17.88
N LEU A 45 -9.19 -9.21 18.71
CA LEU A 45 -7.79 -8.93 18.99
C LEU A 45 -7.32 -9.88 20.11
N ASP A 46 -6.17 -10.52 19.90
CA ASP A 46 -5.52 -11.24 20.97
C ASP A 46 -5.03 -10.28 22.09
N GLU A 47 -4.69 -10.85 23.25
CA GLU A 47 -4.30 -10.05 24.41
C GLU A 47 -3.05 -9.21 24.15
N GLN A 48 -2.11 -9.73 23.36
CA GLN A 48 -0.87 -9.02 23.01
C GLN A 48 -1.12 -7.83 22.07
N GLN A 49 -1.97 -8.04 21.06
CA GLN A 49 -2.39 -6.97 20.14
C GLN A 49 -3.14 -5.86 20.87
N ARG A 50 -4.02 -6.22 21.82
CA ARG A 50 -4.75 -5.26 22.65
C ARG A 50 -3.80 -4.45 23.52
N LYS A 51 -2.87 -5.07 24.22
CA LYS A 51 -1.84 -4.37 25.03
C LYS A 51 -0.99 -3.42 24.20
N ARG A 52 -0.59 -3.84 23.00
CA ARG A 52 0.21 -2.98 22.08
C ARG A 52 -0.60 -1.76 21.61
N LEU A 53 -1.87 -1.96 21.28
CA LEU A 53 -2.76 -0.87 20.89
C LEU A 53 -2.98 0.12 22.04
N GLU A 54 -3.22 -0.37 23.26
CA GLU A 54 -3.36 0.47 24.46
C GLU A 54 -2.08 1.26 24.73
N ALA A 55 -0.91 0.62 24.62
CA ALA A 55 0.38 1.30 24.77
C ALA A 55 0.57 2.40 23.75
N PHE A 56 0.22 2.15 22.48
CA PHE A 56 0.27 3.17 21.42
C PHE A 56 -0.67 4.33 21.72
N LEU A 57 -1.91 4.08 22.11
CA LEU A 57 -2.87 5.13 22.45
C LEU A 57 -2.41 5.97 23.65
N THR A 58 -1.80 5.34 24.65
CA THR A 58 -1.22 6.03 25.81
C THR A 58 -0.07 6.95 25.36
N GLN A 59 0.83 6.47 24.51
CA GLN A 59 1.92 7.28 23.95
C GLN A 59 1.38 8.44 23.12
N LYS A 60 0.39 8.19 22.27
CA LYS A 60 -0.25 9.20 21.43
C LYS A 60 -0.87 10.32 22.24
N ALA A 61 -1.53 10.01 23.36
CA ALA A 61 -2.10 10.99 24.26
C ALA A 61 -1.05 11.94 24.88
N GLN A 62 0.21 11.51 24.98
CA GLN A 62 1.32 12.31 25.52
C GLN A 62 1.95 13.25 24.50
N VAL A 63 1.68 13.07 23.20
CA VAL A 63 2.35 13.84 22.12
C VAL A 63 1.91 15.29 22.11
N GLY A 64 0.61 15.57 22.34
CA GLY A 64 0.05 16.94 22.30
C GLY A 64 0.05 17.54 20.89
N GLU A 65 0.13 18.86 20.81
CA GLU A 65 0.20 19.60 19.54
C GLU A 65 1.59 19.47 18.92
N LEU A 66 1.65 19.08 17.65
CA LEU A 66 2.89 18.88 16.91
C LEU A 66 3.36 20.19 16.26
N LYS A 67 4.63 20.56 16.45
CA LYS A 67 5.28 21.72 15.85
C LYS A 67 6.62 21.35 15.26
N ASP A 68 7.04 22.05 14.20
CA ASP A 68 8.30 21.77 13.51
C ASP A 68 9.53 21.82 14.44
N GLU A 69 9.58 22.81 15.31
CA GLU A 69 10.65 23.04 16.29
C GLU A 69 10.82 21.93 17.32
N ASP A 70 9.79 21.08 17.50
CA ASP A 70 9.81 19.97 18.46
C ASP A 70 10.49 18.72 17.94
N PHE A 71 10.89 18.71 16.68
CA PHE A 71 11.53 17.53 16.06
C PHE A 71 13.04 17.67 15.95
N GLU A 72 13.71 16.61 16.33
CA GLU A 72 15.15 16.40 16.12
C GLU A 72 15.32 15.32 15.05
N PRO A 73 15.91 15.63 13.89
CA PRO A 73 16.15 14.65 12.85
C PRO A 73 17.22 13.64 13.29
N ILE A 74 16.98 12.34 13.00
CA ILE A 74 17.93 11.25 13.29
C ILE A 74 18.56 10.77 11.99
N CYS A 75 17.75 10.31 11.02
CA CYS A 75 18.21 9.88 9.69
C CYS A 75 17.06 9.89 8.69
N GLU A 76 17.39 9.83 7.40
CA GLU A 76 16.42 9.59 6.34
C GLU A 76 16.07 8.10 6.27
N LEU A 77 14.77 7.80 6.17
CA LEU A 77 14.24 6.44 6.01
C LEU A 77 13.95 6.12 4.54
N GLY A 78 13.69 7.14 3.73
CA GLY A 78 13.47 7.01 2.31
C GLY A 78 12.97 8.30 1.66
N ALA A 79 13.26 8.42 0.38
CA ALA A 79 12.78 9.50 -0.46
C ALA A 79 12.12 8.94 -1.71
N GLY A 80 11.08 9.60 -2.17
CA GLY A 80 10.37 9.23 -3.39
C GLY A 80 9.41 10.31 -3.85
N ASN A 81 8.64 10.01 -4.87
CA ASN A 81 7.68 10.95 -5.44
C ASN A 81 6.58 11.39 -4.44
N GLY A 82 6.40 10.65 -3.34
CA GLY A 82 5.47 10.99 -2.26
C GLY A 82 6.07 11.88 -1.16
N GLY A 83 7.29 12.37 -1.34
CA GLY A 83 8.01 13.17 -0.35
C GLY A 83 9.20 12.43 0.29
N VAL A 84 9.76 13.02 1.31
CA VAL A 84 10.87 12.46 2.09
C VAL A 84 10.35 11.97 3.43
N VAL A 85 10.78 10.78 3.85
CA VAL A 85 10.44 10.23 5.16
C VAL A 85 11.70 10.20 6.01
N ASN A 86 11.64 10.86 7.16
CA ASN A 86 12.73 10.94 8.12
C ASN A 86 12.36 10.24 9.42
N LYS A 87 13.33 9.56 10.01
CA LYS A 87 13.30 9.15 11.42
C LYS A 87 13.61 10.40 12.25
N VAL A 88 12.71 10.73 13.17
CA VAL A 88 12.83 11.93 14.00
C VAL A 88 12.54 11.59 15.46
N ARG A 89 13.09 12.37 16.36
CA ARG A 89 12.74 12.33 17.80
C ARG A 89 11.84 13.53 18.10
N HIS A 90 10.67 13.29 18.65
CA HIS A 90 9.82 14.33 19.20
C HIS A 90 10.30 14.70 20.61
N LYS A 91 10.95 15.86 20.76
CA LYS A 91 11.63 16.30 22.00
C LYS A 91 10.72 16.30 23.23
N PRO A 92 9.46 16.85 23.16
CA PRO A 92 8.61 16.91 24.35
C PRO A 92 8.21 15.53 24.90
N SER A 93 7.93 14.55 24.04
CA SER A 93 7.52 13.20 24.44
C SER A 93 8.67 12.19 24.47
N GLY A 94 9.82 12.51 23.88
CA GLY A 94 10.94 11.58 23.70
C GLY A 94 10.69 10.48 22.66
N LEU A 95 9.52 10.44 22.03
CA LEU A 95 9.15 9.38 21.07
C LEU A 95 9.93 9.49 19.77
N VAL A 96 10.33 8.34 19.24
CA VAL A 96 10.87 8.23 17.89
C VAL A 96 9.73 7.98 16.93
N MET A 97 9.66 8.79 15.87
CA MET A 97 8.60 8.78 14.87
C MET A 97 9.17 8.72 13.46
N ALA A 98 8.35 8.26 12.51
CA ALA A 98 8.55 8.49 11.09
C ALA A 98 7.80 9.75 10.68
N ARG A 99 8.50 10.76 10.17
CA ARG A 99 7.94 12.03 9.69
C ARG A 99 8.04 12.09 8.18
N LYS A 100 6.90 12.09 7.49
CA LYS A 100 6.81 12.25 6.04
C LYS A 100 6.60 13.72 5.71
N LEU A 101 7.51 14.28 4.90
CA LEU A 101 7.46 15.65 4.42
C LEU A 101 6.97 15.66 2.99
N ILE A 102 5.89 16.40 2.72
CA ILE A 102 5.30 16.53 1.40
C ILE A 102 5.31 18.00 1.02
N HIS A 103 6.15 18.37 0.05
CA HIS A 103 6.20 19.72 -0.48
C HIS A 103 5.03 19.94 -1.45
N LEU A 104 4.19 20.91 -1.18
CA LEU A 104 3.01 21.21 -1.99
C LEU A 104 2.78 22.70 -2.09
N GLU A 105 2.92 23.23 -3.29
CA GLU A 105 2.48 24.58 -3.64
C GLU A 105 0.97 24.60 -3.92
N ILE A 106 0.17 24.67 -2.87
CA ILE A 106 -1.31 24.61 -2.96
C ILE A 106 -1.97 25.81 -2.26
N LYS A 107 -3.19 26.11 -2.71
CA LYS A 107 -4.01 27.16 -2.08
C LYS A 107 -4.33 26.81 -0.63
N PRO A 108 -4.38 27.81 0.28
CA PRO A 108 -4.66 27.57 1.70
C PRO A 108 -5.92 26.76 1.99
N ALA A 109 -6.98 26.95 1.20
CA ALA A 109 -8.23 26.19 1.35
C ALA A 109 -8.04 24.69 1.11
N ILE A 110 -7.29 24.31 0.05
CA ILE A 110 -6.98 22.90 -0.29
C ILE A 110 -6.08 22.29 0.79
N ARG A 111 -5.06 23.03 1.24
CA ARG A 111 -4.19 22.62 2.34
C ARG A 111 -4.97 22.28 3.61
N ASN A 112 -5.86 23.19 4.03
CA ASN A 112 -6.66 22.98 5.23
C ASN A 112 -7.60 21.78 5.09
N GLN A 113 -8.11 21.53 3.89
CA GLN A 113 -8.90 20.34 3.61
C GLN A 113 -8.06 19.07 3.73
N ILE A 114 -6.86 19.04 3.16
CA ILE A 114 -5.93 17.90 3.28
C ILE A 114 -5.60 17.59 4.74
N ILE A 115 -5.29 18.64 5.54
CA ILE A 115 -5.01 18.47 6.97
C ILE A 115 -6.21 17.88 7.72
N ARG A 116 -7.44 18.35 7.44
CA ARG A 116 -8.66 17.80 8.06
C ARG A 116 -8.87 16.34 7.67
N GLU A 117 -8.69 15.98 6.38
CA GLU A 117 -8.80 14.61 5.92
C GLU A 117 -7.75 13.70 6.55
N LEU A 118 -6.52 14.20 6.79
CA LEU A 118 -5.49 13.50 7.55
C LEU A 118 -5.87 13.34 9.04
N GLN A 119 -6.57 14.28 9.63
CA GLN A 119 -7.02 14.19 11.02
C GLN A 119 -8.00 13.03 11.23
N VAL A 120 -8.79 12.65 10.23
CA VAL A 120 -9.65 11.45 10.33
C VAL A 120 -8.83 10.19 10.54
N LEU A 121 -7.61 10.13 10.00
CA LEU A 121 -6.67 9.02 10.26
C LEU A 121 -6.23 8.95 11.72
N HIS A 122 -6.39 10.04 12.48
CA HIS A 122 -6.09 10.08 13.91
C HIS A 122 -6.90 9.07 14.73
N GLU A 123 -8.08 8.74 14.24
CA GLU A 123 -9.01 7.82 14.88
C GLU A 123 -8.89 6.37 14.39
N CYS A 124 -8.15 6.16 13.28
CA CYS A 124 -7.88 4.84 12.71
C CYS A 124 -6.77 4.12 13.49
N ASN A 125 -7.06 3.65 14.69
CA ASN A 125 -6.08 2.93 15.50
C ASN A 125 -6.31 1.43 15.41
N SER A 126 -5.35 0.70 14.81
CA SER A 126 -5.44 -0.75 14.61
C SER A 126 -4.07 -1.38 14.74
N PRO A 127 -3.97 -2.64 15.22
CA PRO A 127 -2.71 -3.39 15.21
C PRO A 127 -2.13 -3.63 13.82
N TYR A 128 -2.95 -3.48 12.77
CA TYR A 128 -2.58 -3.76 11.39
C TYR A 128 -2.37 -2.50 10.54
N ILE A 129 -2.52 -1.33 11.16
CA ILE A 129 -2.39 -0.03 10.52
C ILE A 129 -1.28 0.73 11.24
N VAL A 130 -0.39 1.38 10.47
CA VAL A 130 0.67 2.21 11.05
C VAL A 130 0.04 3.33 11.86
N GLY A 131 0.44 3.45 13.12
CA GLY A 131 -0.09 4.44 14.05
C GLY A 131 0.16 5.86 13.56
N PHE A 132 -0.85 6.71 13.66
CA PHE A 132 -0.80 8.10 13.25
C PHE A 132 -0.81 9.01 14.48
N TYR A 133 0.23 9.83 14.66
CA TYR A 133 0.32 10.79 15.76
C TYR A 133 -0.32 12.13 15.43
N GLY A 134 -0.20 12.60 14.19
CA GLY A 134 -0.78 13.85 13.75
C GLY A 134 -0.19 14.35 12.44
N ALA A 135 -0.76 15.44 11.93
CA ALA A 135 -0.24 16.15 10.77
C ALA A 135 -0.36 17.65 10.97
N PHE A 136 0.61 18.41 10.44
CA PHE A 136 0.62 19.86 10.48
C PHE A 136 1.29 20.43 9.25
N TYR A 137 1.16 21.72 9.05
CA TYR A 137 1.79 22.45 7.95
C TYR A 137 2.79 23.46 8.49
N SER A 138 3.98 23.46 7.97
CA SER A 138 5.04 24.43 8.24
C SER A 138 5.88 24.67 6.98
N ASP A 139 6.24 25.91 6.71
CA ASP A 139 7.21 26.35 5.68
C ASP A 139 7.01 25.75 4.27
N GLY A 140 5.78 25.65 3.81
CA GLY A 140 5.47 25.13 2.48
C GLY A 140 5.30 23.62 2.41
N GLU A 141 5.41 22.91 3.54
CA GLU A 141 5.37 21.45 3.62
C GLU A 141 4.26 20.95 4.55
N ILE A 142 3.64 19.84 4.16
CA ILE A 142 2.79 19.06 5.04
C ILE A 142 3.66 18.00 5.72
N SER A 143 3.67 18.02 7.04
CA SER A 143 4.30 17.00 7.89
C SER A 143 3.27 15.99 8.36
N ILE A 144 3.53 14.71 8.12
CA ILE A 144 2.73 13.58 8.61
C ILE A 144 3.60 12.79 9.58
N CYS A 145 3.20 12.74 10.85
CA CYS A 145 3.94 12.05 11.90
C CYS A 145 3.28 10.71 12.23
N MET A 146 4.04 9.63 12.10
CA MET A 146 3.57 8.26 12.19
C MET A 146 4.46 7.45 13.12
N GLU A 147 3.95 6.31 13.56
CA GLU A 147 4.71 5.26 14.24
C GLU A 147 5.93 4.86 13.40
N HIS A 148 7.10 4.76 14.06
CA HIS A 148 8.30 4.26 13.41
C HIS A 148 8.32 2.75 13.43
N MET A 149 8.37 2.14 12.24
CA MET A 149 8.47 0.70 12.04
C MET A 149 9.94 0.36 11.74
N ASP A 150 10.65 -0.16 12.73
CA ASP A 150 12.11 -0.34 12.71
C ASP A 150 12.60 -1.49 11.81
N GLY A 151 11.72 -2.33 11.32
CA GLY A 151 12.01 -3.36 10.30
C GLY A 151 11.86 -2.87 8.87
N GLY A 152 11.43 -1.62 8.65
CA GLY A 152 11.24 -1.04 7.33
C GLY A 152 10.05 -1.61 6.57
N SER A 153 10.12 -1.58 5.24
CA SER A 153 9.07 -2.03 4.33
C SER A 153 9.39 -3.40 3.71
N LEU A 154 8.35 -4.13 3.28
CA LEU A 154 8.55 -5.47 2.70
C LEU A 154 9.35 -5.48 1.40
N ASP A 155 9.41 -4.37 0.64
CA ASP A 155 10.31 -4.27 -0.50
C ASP A 155 11.79 -4.17 -0.07
N GLN A 156 12.09 -3.55 1.07
CA GLN A 156 13.44 -3.52 1.65
C GLN A 156 13.81 -4.91 2.19
N VAL A 157 12.91 -5.55 2.93
CA VAL A 157 13.08 -6.94 3.40
C VAL A 157 13.31 -7.90 2.24
N LEU A 158 12.52 -7.75 1.14
CA LEU A 158 12.63 -8.59 -0.04
C LEU A 158 14.02 -8.52 -0.69
N LYS A 159 14.63 -7.33 -0.76
CA LYS A 159 15.98 -7.14 -1.33
C LYS A 159 17.03 -7.99 -0.61
N GLU A 160 16.91 -8.16 0.70
CA GLU A 160 17.85 -8.96 1.50
C GLU A 160 17.47 -10.44 1.53
N ALA A 161 16.19 -10.73 1.76
CA ALA A 161 15.65 -12.08 1.83
C ALA A 161 15.63 -12.80 0.47
N ARG A 162 15.67 -12.06 -0.64
CA ARG A 162 15.43 -12.49 -2.02
C ARG A 162 14.02 -12.99 -2.29
N ARG A 163 13.36 -13.65 -1.36
CA ARG A 163 11.96 -14.08 -1.40
C ARG A 163 11.43 -14.28 0.01
N ILE A 164 10.13 -14.15 0.19
CA ILE A 164 9.48 -14.32 1.48
C ILE A 164 8.76 -15.68 1.51
N PRO A 165 8.98 -16.50 2.57
CA PRO A 165 8.33 -17.80 2.75
C PRO A 165 6.80 -17.72 2.80
N GLU A 166 6.12 -18.77 2.34
CA GLU A 166 4.65 -18.84 2.29
C GLU A 166 3.98 -18.63 3.64
N GLU A 167 4.52 -19.21 4.71
CA GLU A 167 4.01 -19.08 6.07
C GLU A 167 4.01 -17.62 6.56
N ILE A 168 5.01 -16.84 6.17
CA ILE A 168 5.08 -15.39 6.46
C ILE A 168 4.09 -14.63 5.57
N LEU A 169 3.98 -15.01 4.28
CA LEU A 169 3.01 -14.39 3.37
C LEU A 169 1.57 -14.63 3.83
N GLY A 170 1.32 -15.72 4.54
CA GLY A 170 0.05 -15.96 5.23
C GLY A 170 -0.25 -14.88 6.28
N LYS A 171 0.70 -14.56 7.14
CA LYS A 171 0.56 -13.48 8.13
C LYS A 171 0.43 -12.09 7.48
N VAL A 172 1.17 -11.83 6.39
CA VAL A 172 1.04 -10.62 5.59
C VAL A 172 -0.37 -10.51 5.00
N SER A 173 -0.90 -11.61 4.43
CA SER A 173 -2.24 -11.65 3.84
C SER A 173 -3.33 -11.34 4.87
N ILE A 174 -3.25 -11.90 6.07
CA ILE A 174 -4.16 -11.61 7.19
C ILE A 174 -4.11 -10.12 7.52
N ALA A 175 -2.90 -9.58 7.75
CA ALA A 175 -2.72 -8.18 8.13
C ALA A 175 -3.30 -7.22 7.08
N VAL A 176 -3.04 -7.47 5.79
CA VAL A 176 -3.55 -6.63 4.69
C VAL A 176 -5.06 -6.77 4.56
N CYS A 177 -5.64 -7.99 4.60
CA CYS A 177 -7.09 -8.18 4.51
C CYS A 177 -7.84 -7.47 5.66
N ILE A 178 -7.32 -7.54 6.89
CA ILE A 178 -7.92 -6.85 8.04
C ILE A 178 -7.79 -5.33 7.86
N SER A 179 -6.62 -4.84 7.44
CA SER A 179 -6.42 -3.41 7.15
C SER A 179 -7.40 -2.89 6.10
N LEU A 180 -7.61 -3.63 5.00
CA LEU A 180 -8.55 -3.27 3.95
C LEU A 180 -10.02 -3.30 4.44
N THR A 181 -10.35 -4.21 5.36
CA THR A 181 -11.69 -4.27 5.97
C THR A 181 -11.97 -3.05 6.84
N ILE A 182 -10.95 -2.58 7.58
CA ILE A 182 -11.04 -1.37 8.41
C ILE A 182 -11.11 -0.12 7.53
N CYS A 183 -10.24 -0.05 6.53
CA CYS A 183 -10.03 1.16 5.72
C CYS A 183 -10.89 1.20 4.44
N HIS A 184 -11.94 0.40 4.29
CA HIS A 184 -12.76 0.29 3.06
C HIS A 184 -13.32 1.64 2.56
N ILE A 185 -13.35 2.66 3.41
CA ILE A 185 -13.79 4.04 3.08
C ILE A 185 -12.66 4.83 2.43
N TYR A 186 -11.40 4.41 2.61
CA TYR A 186 -10.21 5.11 2.13
C TYR A 186 -9.55 4.32 1.01
N LYS A 187 -8.97 5.04 0.04
CA LYS A 187 -8.16 4.43 -1.01
C LYS A 187 -6.86 3.92 -0.38
N CYS A 188 -6.65 2.62 -0.38
CA CYS A 188 -5.40 2.03 0.06
C CYS A 188 -4.46 1.86 -1.14
N ASN A 189 -3.18 2.07 -0.93
CA ASN A 189 -2.16 1.85 -1.95
C ASN A 189 -1.34 0.63 -1.57
N VAL A 190 -1.95 -0.55 -1.77
CA VAL A 190 -1.31 -1.82 -1.39
C VAL A 190 -0.16 -2.15 -2.34
N LYS A 191 1.04 -2.19 -1.80
CA LYS A 191 2.28 -2.61 -2.48
C LYS A 191 3.35 -2.94 -1.42
N PRO A 192 4.39 -3.69 -1.74
CA PRO A 192 5.42 -4.08 -0.78
C PRO A 192 6.06 -2.91 -0.01
N SER A 193 6.28 -1.76 -0.65
CA SER A 193 6.84 -0.57 0.00
C SER A 193 5.91 0.14 0.98
N ASN A 194 4.63 -0.22 1.00
CA ASN A 194 3.62 0.33 1.91
C ASN A 194 3.18 -0.69 2.98
N ILE A 195 3.76 -1.87 3.01
CA ILE A 195 3.58 -2.85 4.08
C ILE A 195 4.82 -2.80 4.94
N LEU A 196 4.68 -2.25 6.16
CA LEU A 196 5.79 -2.04 7.07
C LEU A 196 5.81 -3.12 8.14
N VAL A 197 7.01 -3.42 8.62
CA VAL A 197 7.25 -4.42 9.66
C VAL A 197 8.14 -3.85 10.76
N ASN A 198 8.15 -4.48 11.93
CA ASN A 198 9.04 -4.09 13.01
C ASN A 198 9.69 -5.29 13.68
N SER A 199 10.66 -5.02 14.55
CA SER A 199 11.44 -6.02 15.32
C SER A 199 10.57 -6.92 16.22
N ARG A 200 9.32 -6.50 16.53
CA ARG A 200 8.36 -7.30 17.31
C ARG A 200 7.52 -8.25 16.45
N GLY A 201 7.77 -8.30 15.12
CA GLY A 201 7.00 -9.12 14.18
C GLY A 201 5.62 -8.56 13.85
N GLU A 202 5.37 -7.26 14.08
CA GLU A 202 4.13 -6.61 13.66
C GLU A 202 4.21 -6.30 12.16
N ILE A 203 3.08 -6.49 11.47
CA ILE A 203 2.90 -6.19 10.04
C ILE A 203 1.79 -5.16 9.95
N LYS A 204 2.10 -3.99 9.40
CA LYS A 204 1.15 -2.87 9.33
C LYS A 204 1.16 -2.24 7.94
N LEU A 205 -0.03 -1.90 7.46
CA LEU A 205 -0.19 -1.15 6.23
C LEU A 205 -0.03 0.36 6.52
N CYS A 206 0.73 1.06 5.70
CA CYS A 206 0.84 2.52 5.69
C CYS A 206 0.25 3.11 4.41
N ASP A 207 0.29 4.44 4.29
CA ASP A 207 -0.17 5.19 3.10
C ASP A 207 -1.64 4.93 2.75
N PHE A 208 -2.52 5.08 3.77
CA PHE A 208 -3.96 5.20 3.53
C PHE A 208 -4.18 6.43 2.67
N GLY A 209 -4.86 6.26 1.56
CA GLY A 209 -5.05 7.27 0.55
C GLY A 209 -5.36 8.64 1.11
N VAL A 210 -4.29 9.39 1.30
CA VAL A 210 -4.36 10.82 1.48
C VAL A 210 -5.26 11.32 0.37
N SER A 211 -6.22 12.13 0.68
CA SER A 211 -7.34 12.59 -0.13
C SER A 211 -7.13 12.53 -1.65
N GLY A 212 -8.20 12.28 -2.40
CA GLY A 212 -8.16 12.38 -3.86
C GLY A 212 -7.47 13.67 -4.33
N GLN A 213 -7.58 14.75 -3.57
CA GLN A 213 -6.93 16.05 -3.85
C GLN A 213 -5.41 16.03 -3.66
N LEU A 214 -4.86 15.32 -2.66
CA LEU A 214 -3.41 15.18 -2.54
C LEU A 214 -2.88 14.27 -3.65
N ILE A 215 -3.60 13.19 -3.98
CA ILE A 215 -3.28 12.33 -5.13
C ILE A 215 -3.32 13.14 -6.43
N ASP A 216 -4.35 13.94 -6.65
CA ASP A 216 -4.48 14.76 -7.85
C ASP A 216 -3.40 15.85 -7.92
N SER A 217 -3.02 16.44 -6.78
CA SER A 217 -1.92 17.42 -6.70
C SER A 217 -0.54 16.80 -6.97
N MET A 218 -0.40 15.49 -6.71
CA MET A 218 0.83 14.71 -6.95
C MET A 218 0.78 13.92 -8.26
N ALA A 219 -0.24 14.12 -9.11
CA ALA A 219 -0.55 13.28 -10.29
C ALA A 219 0.62 13.10 -11.29
N ASN A 220 1.60 14.00 -11.32
CA ASN A 220 2.79 13.88 -12.17
C ASN A 220 3.84 12.89 -11.63
N SER A 221 3.66 12.36 -10.41
CA SER A 221 4.65 11.55 -9.68
C SER A 221 4.35 10.04 -9.64
N PHE A 222 3.26 9.58 -10.26
CA PHE A 222 2.69 8.24 -10.02
C PHE A 222 3.15 7.10 -10.93
N VAL A 223 4.23 7.24 -11.69
CA VAL A 223 4.64 6.20 -12.65
C VAL A 223 4.89 4.85 -11.97
N GLY A 224 5.59 4.80 -10.83
CA GLY A 224 5.90 3.55 -10.11
C GLY A 224 4.70 2.92 -9.40
N THR A 225 3.70 3.72 -8.98
CA THR A 225 2.51 3.21 -8.29
C THR A 225 1.50 2.57 -9.24
N ARG A 226 1.49 2.98 -10.52
CA ARG A 226 0.56 2.43 -11.53
C ARG A 226 0.78 0.95 -11.82
N SER A 227 1.97 0.42 -11.56
CA SER A 227 2.30 -0.99 -11.78
C SER A 227 1.52 -1.97 -10.89
N TYR A 228 0.96 -1.51 -9.77
CA TYR A 228 0.10 -2.32 -8.89
C TYR A 228 -1.39 -2.04 -9.07
N MET A 229 -1.76 -1.11 -9.94
CA MET A 229 -3.16 -0.80 -10.21
C MET A 229 -3.87 -1.96 -10.92
N SER A 230 -5.12 -2.17 -10.56
CA SER A 230 -5.99 -3.15 -11.19
C SER A 230 -6.33 -2.78 -12.64
N PRO A 231 -6.65 -3.77 -13.50
CA PRO A 231 -6.99 -3.54 -14.90
C PRO A 231 -8.10 -2.50 -15.08
N GLU A 232 -9.17 -2.61 -14.28
CA GLU A 232 -10.32 -1.70 -14.34
C GLU A 232 -9.94 -0.25 -13.99
N ARG A 233 -9.00 -0.04 -13.05
CA ARG A 233 -8.52 1.30 -12.73
C ARG A 233 -7.66 1.91 -13.85
N LEU A 234 -6.84 1.09 -14.50
CA LEU A 234 -6.04 1.52 -15.66
C LEU A 234 -6.93 1.89 -16.84
N GLN A 235 -8.11 1.29 -16.95
CA GLN A 235 -9.13 1.60 -17.94
C GLN A 235 -10.03 2.81 -17.55
N GLY A 236 -9.75 3.46 -16.42
CA GLY A 236 -10.45 4.68 -16.00
C GLY A 236 -11.72 4.45 -15.16
N THR A 237 -11.95 3.23 -14.68
CA THR A 237 -13.07 2.92 -13.77
C THR A 237 -12.80 3.48 -12.37
N HIS A 238 -13.88 3.81 -11.65
CA HIS A 238 -13.77 4.29 -10.27
C HIS A 238 -13.13 3.26 -9.35
N TYR A 239 -12.41 3.77 -8.36
CA TYR A 239 -11.80 2.97 -7.31
C TYR A 239 -12.84 2.18 -6.51
N SER A 240 -12.49 0.94 -6.18
CA SER A 240 -13.22 0.10 -5.23
C SER A 240 -12.22 -0.72 -4.40
N VAL A 241 -12.66 -1.29 -3.27
CA VAL A 241 -11.85 -2.21 -2.46
C VAL A 241 -11.38 -3.43 -3.25
N GLN A 242 -12.12 -3.82 -4.28
CA GLN A 242 -11.72 -4.90 -5.21
C GLN A 242 -10.43 -4.55 -5.96
N SER A 243 -10.17 -3.27 -6.20
CA SER A 243 -8.92 -2.81 -6.79
C SER A 243 -7.72 -3.04 -5.86
N ASP A 244 -7.91 -2.89 -4.54
CA ASP A 244 -6.86 -3.16 -3.55
C ASP A 244 -6.62 -4.66 -3.36
N VAL A 245 -7.65 -5.49 -3.51
CA VAL A 245 -7.51 -6.96 -3.55
C VAL A 245 -6.60 -7.39 -4.70
N TRP A 246 -6.74 -6.81 -5.89
CA TRP A 246 -5.80 -7.03 -6.99
C TRP A 246 -4.38 -6.65 -6.60
N SER A 247 -4.19 -5.44 -6.07
CA SER A 247 -2.88 -4.93 -5.66
C SER A 247 -2.22 -5.83 -4.60
N MET A 248 -3.00 -6.37 -3.66
CA MET A 248 -2.54 -7.36 -2.69
C MET A 248 -2.09 -8.65 -3.37
N GLY A 249 -2.90 -9.21 -4.26
CA GLY A 249 -2.54 -10.43 -5.00
C GLY A 249 -1.24 -10.28 -5.78
N LEU A 250 -1.06 -9.15 -6.48
CA LEU A 250 0.15 -8.85 -7.23
C LEU A 250 1.38 -8.71 -6.32
N SER A 251 1.21 -8.03 -5.17
CA SER A 251 2.26 -7.90 -4.16
C SER A 251 2.67 -9.25 -3.57
N LEU A 252 1.73 -10.14 -3.31
CA LEU A 252 2.01 -11.48 -2.79
C LEU A 252 2.81 -12.33 -3.79
N VAL A 253 2.49 -12.25 -5.09
CA VAL A 253 3.30 -12.94 -6.12
C VAL A 253 4.71 -12.40 -6.13
N GLU A 254 4.89 -11.07 -6.14
CA GLU A 254 6.20 -10.42 -6.11
C GLU A 254 7.03 -10.88 -4.91
N LEU A 255 6.45 -10.84 -3.70
CA LEU A 255 7.12 -11.23 -2.47
C LEU A 255 7.47 -12.72 -2.45
N ALA A 256 6.63 -13.58 -3.05
CA ALA A 256 6.83 -15.02 -3.13
C ALA A 256 7.95 -15.43 -4.09
N ILE A 257 8.05 -14.76 -5.23
CA ILE A 257 9.06 -15.09 -6.26
C ILE A 257 10.31 -14.20 -6.19
N GLY A 258 10.30 -13.12 -5.43
CA GLY A 258 11.44 -12.24 -5.23
C GLY A 258 11.62 -11.15 -6.27
N ARG A 259 10.69 -11.02 -7.22
CA ARG A 259 10.73 -9.98 -8.26
C ARG A 259 9.32 -9.57 -8.67
N TYR A 260 9.20 -8.38 -9.23
CA TYR A 260 7.93 -7.94 -9.83
C TYR A 260 7.49 -8.95 -10.93
N PRO A 261 6.23 -9.45 -10.89
CA PRO A 261 5.84 -10.63 -11.67
C PRO A 261 5.41 -10.34 -13.12
N ILE A 262 5.56 -9.13 -13.61
CA ILE A 262 5.21 -8.77 -14.99
C ILE A 262 6.45 -8.16 -15.70
N PRO A 263 6.89 -8.73 -16.85
CA PRO A 263 6.37 -9.96 -17.45
C PRO A 263 6.68 -11.19 -16.59
N PRO A 264 5.88 -12.27 -16.70
CA PRO A 264 6.10 -13.48 -15.92
C PRO A 264 7.50 -14.05 -16.13
N PRO A 265 8.15 -14.59 -15.07
CA PRO A 265 9.44 -15.25 -15.19
C PRO A 265 9.31 -16.51 -16.06
N ASP A 266 10.32 -16.79 -16.87
CA ASP A 266 10.39 -18.04 -17.63
C ASP A 266 10.87 -19.21 -16.74
N ALA A 267 10.82 -20.46 -17.28
CA ALA A 267 11.21 -21.67 -16.56
C ALA A 267 12.66 -21.63 -16.07
N LYS A 268 13.57 -21.01 -16.83
CA LYS A 268 14.99 -20.88 -16.46
C LYS A 268 15.18 -19.86 -15.33
N GLU A 269 14.45 -18.76 -15.36
CA GLU A 269 14.44 -17.77 -14.27
C GLU A 269 13.86 -18.39 -13.00
N LEU A 270 12.76 -19.16 -13.11
CA LEU A 270 12.17 -19.88 -11.96
C LEU A 270 13.12 -20.92 -11.39
N GLU A 271 13.82 -21.66 -12.25
CA GLU A 271 14.86 -22.60 -11.80
C GLU A 271 15.99 -21.88 -11.04
N GLY A 272 16.42 -20.72 -11.53
CA GLY A 272 17.40 -19.88 -10.86
C GLY A 272 16.90 -19.36 -9.48
N ILE A 273 15.62 -19.01 -9.36
CA ILE A 273 15.00 -18.51 -8.12
C ILE A 273 14.84 -19.62 -7.08
N PHE A 274 14.38 -20.82 -7.50
CA PHE A 274 14.03 -21.90 -6.59
C PHE A 274 15.08 -23.02 -6.48
N GLY A 275 16.14 -22.96 -7.30
CA GLY A 275 17.23 -23.95 -7.29
C GLY A 275 16.82 -25.34 -7.78
N ARG A 276 15.67 -25.48 -8.45
CA ARG A 276 15.13 -26.73 -9.02
C ARG A 276 14.25 -26.41 -10.22
N ALA A 277 14.08 -27.39 -11.11
CA ALA A 277 13.15 -27.26 -12.21
C ALA A 277 11.72 -27.05 -11.67
N VAL A 278 11.08 -26.00 -12.12
CA VAL A 278 9.73 -25.61 -11.71
C VAL A 278 8.89 -25.43 -12.97
N MET A 279 7.68 -26.01 -12.97
CA MET A 279 6.73 -25.78 -14.06
C MET A 279 6.12 -24.37 -13.89
N ASP A 280 6.15 -23.58 -14.95
CA ASP A 280 5.32 -22.38 -15.01
C ASP A 280 3.84 -22.81 -15.00
N GLY A 281 2.99 -22.15 -14.25
CA GLY A 281 1.57 -22.49 -14.10
C GLY A 281 0.73 -22.33 -15.39
N ALA A 282 1.36 -22.33 -16.56
CA ALA A 282 0.77 -22.06 -17.87
C ALA A 282 0.38 -23.34 -18.64
N GLU A 283 0.22 -24.50 -17.98
CA GLU A 283 -0.30 -25.68 -18.67
C GLU A 283 -1.79 -25.51 -19.00
N GLY A 284 -2.07 -25.22 -20.27
CA GLY A 284 -3.44 -25.22 -20.76
C GLY A 284 -3.67 -24.97 -22.24
N GLU A 285 -2.67 -24.51 -23.03
CA GLU A 285 -2.81 -24.53 -24.51
C GLU A 285 -1.43 -24.55 -25.19
N PRO A 286 -1.28 -25.36 -26.28
CA PRO A 286 -0.05 -25.36 -27.06
C PRO A 286 0.05 -24.01 -27.80
N HIS A 287 0.84 -23.09 -27.27
CA HIS A 287 1.19 -21.87 -27.98
C HIS A 287 1.94 -22.22 -29.26
N ASN A 288 1.22 -22.13 -30.35
CA ASN A 288 1.76 -22.10 -31.70
C ASN A 288 2.74 -20.91 -31.77
N ASN A 289 4.00 -21.25 -31.90
CA ASN A 289 5.16 -20.34 -31.90
C ASN A 289 5.12 -19.48 -33.17
N MET A 290 4.23 -18.52 -33.25
CA MET A 290 4.27 -17.44 -34.25
C MET A 290 5.19 -16.34 -33.74
N GLN A 291 6.45 -16.45 -34.11
CA GLN A 291 7.41 -15.36 -34.02
C GLN A 291 6.84 -14.11 -34.72
N ARG A 292 6.45 -13.11 -33.92
CA ARG A 292 6.20 -11.77 -34.45
C ARG A 292 7.54 -11.18 -34.91
N PRO A 293 7.62 -10.53 -36.08
CA PRO A 293 8.84 -9.94 -36.61
C PRO A 293 9.35 -8.83 -35.69
N ARG A 294 10.62 -8.92 -35.30
CA ARG A 294 11.33 -7.86 -34.58
C ARG A 294 11.50 -6.63 -35.50
N PRO A 295 11.25 -5.40 -35.01
CA PRO A 295 11.72 -4.21 -35.71
C PRO A 295 13.23 -4.13 -35.70
N PRO A 296 13.90 -3.66 -36.76
CA PRO A 296 15.33 -3.63 -36.88
C PRO A 296 15.95 -2.46 -36.13
N GLY A 297 16.99 -2.73 -35.35
CA GLY A 297 18.05 -1.78 -35.05
C GLY A 297 18.11 -1.15 -33.67
N ARG A 298 18.83 -1.80 -32.75
CA ARG A 298 19.72 -1.12 -31.80
C ARG A 298 20.89 -2.05 -31.38
N PRO A 299 22.12 -1.49 -31.21
CA PRO A 299 23.30 -2.30 -30.92
C PRO A 299 23.34 -2.79 -29.49
N VAL A 300 23.81 -4.02 -29.32
CA VAL A 300 24.03 -4.71 -28.05
C VAL A 300 25.35 -4.21 -27.46
N SER A 301 25.33 -3.65 -26.27
CA SER A 301 26.51 -3.53 -25.42
C SER A 301 26.31 -4.43 -24.21
N GLY A 302 27.29 -5.33 -24.01
CA GLY A 302 27.17 -6.46 -23.11
C GLY A 302 27.55 -6.18 -21.65
N HIS A 303 27.35 -7.23 -20.88
CA HIS A 303 27.74 -7.58 -19.50
C HIS A 303 26.75 -7.24 -18.39
N GLY A 304 26.08 -8.28 -17.89
CA GLY A 304 25.32 -8.29 -16.64
C GLY A 304 24.19 -9.33 -16.68
N ILE A 305 24.11 -10.14 -15.63
CA ILE A 305 23.14 -11.23 -15.43
C ILE A 305 21.72 -10.63 -15.13
N ASP A 306 21.18 -9.88 -16.10
CA ASP A 306 19.75 -9.46 -16.12
C ASP A 306 19.48 -8.95 -17.54
N SER A 307 19.26 -9.85 -18.48
CA SER A 307 19.32 -9.53 -19.91
C SER A 307 17.97 -9.26 -20.58
N ARG A 308 16.91 -8.96 -19.83
CA ARG A 308 15.68 -8.41 -20.42
C ARG A 308 15.64 -6.91 -20.20
N PRO A 309 15.47 -6.06 -21.25
CA PRO A 309 15.23 -4.64 -21.05
C PRO A 309 13.94 -4.48 -20.24
N ALA A 310 14.00 -3.61 -19.23
CA ALA A 310 12.80 -3.24 -18.46
C ALA A 310 11.70 -2.81 -19.44
N MET A 311 10.51 -3.39 -19.29
CA MET A 311 9.33 -3.06 -20.08
C MET A 311 9.02 -1.58 -19.93
N ALA A 312 8.76 -0.87 -21.04
CA ALA A 312 8.35 0.51 -20.96
C ALA A 312 7.03 0.64 -20.19
N ILE A 313 6.83 1.73 -19.44
CA ILE A 313 5.67 1.87 -18.56
C ILE A 313 4.34 1.65 -19.29
N PHE A 314 4.18 2.18 -20.51
CA PHE A 314 2.96 1.99 -21.29
C PHE A 314 2.75 0.53 -21.72
N GLU A 315 3.82 -0.18 -22.06
CA GLU A 315 3.77 -1.61 -22.38
C GLU A 315 3.36 -2.44 -21.15
N LEU A 316 3.87 -2.07 -19.96
CA LEU A 316 3.51 -2.71 -18.70
C LEU A 316 2.02 -2.51 -18.39
N LEU A 317 1.50 -1.29 -18.53
CA LEU A 317 0.10 -0.99 -18.27
C LEU A 317 -0.83 -1.72 -19.28
N ASP A 318 -0.42 -1.77 -20.53
CA ASP A 318 -1.13 -2.53 -21.58
C ASP A 318 -1.12 -4.03 -21.27
N TYR A 319 0.02 -4.57 -20.81
CA TYR A 319 0.13 -5.96 -20.38
C TYR A 319 -0.85 -6.30 -19.24
N ILE A 320 -0.90 -5.48 -18.20
CA ILE A 320 -1.83 -5.68 -17.06
C ILE A 320 -3.29 -5.74 -17.54
N VAL A 321 -3.65 -4.92 -18.50
CA VAL A 321 -5.02 -4.84 -19.02
C VAL A 321 -5.34 -6.01 -19.95
N ASN A 322 -4.45 -6.40 -20.86
CA ASN A 322 -4.76 -7.29 -21.97
C ASN A 322 -4.27 -8.72 -21.78
N GLU A 323 -3.12 -8.94 -21.11
CA GLU A 323 -2.52 -10.27 -20.96
C GLU A 323 -3.06 -11.02 -19.72
N PRO A 324 -2.96 -12.34 -19.64
CA PRO A 324 -3.34 -13.10 -18.46
C PRO A 324 -2.63 -12.63 -17.19
N PRO A 325 -3.31 -12.68 -16.02
CA PRO A 325 -2.69 -12.27 -14.76
C PRO A 325 -1.54 -13.22 -14.38
N PRO A 326 -0.53 -12.72 -13.65
CA PRO A 326 0.56 -13.57 -13.17
C PRO A 326 0.05 -14.65 -12.23
N LYS A 327 0.72 -15.81 -12.25
CA LYS A 327 0.44 -16.96 -11.38
C LYS A 327 1.65 -17.32 -10.56
N LEU A 328 1.43 -17.96 -9.43
CA LEU A 328 2.50 -18.62 -8.69
C LEU A 328 2.95 -19.89 -9.40
N PRO A 329 4.27 -20.22 -9.38
CA PRO A 329 4.79 -21.42 -10.01
C PRO A 329 4.28 -22.69 -9.33
N LEU A 330 3.97 -23.71 -10.14
CA LEU A 330 3.46 -25.00 -9.67
C LEU A 330 4.53 -25.79 -8.92
N GLY A 331 4.10 -26.55 -7.92
CA GLY A 331 4.99 -27.46 -7.16
C GLY A 331 5.93 -26.77 -6.17
N VAL A 332 5.85 -25.46 -6.02
CA VAL A 332 6.64 -24.68 -5.06
C VAL A 332 5.81 -24.28 -3.85
N PHE A 333 4.61 -23.80 -4.10
CA PHE A 333 3.68 -23.29 -3.11
C PHE A 333 2.51 -24.27 -2.94
N THR A 334 1.81 -24.17 -1.80
CA THR A 334 0.62 -24.98 -1.57
C THR A 334 -0.52 -24.60 -2.52
N ASN A 335 -1.40 -25.55 -2.79
CA ASN A 335 -2.58 -25.30 -3.61
C ASN A 335 -3.49 -24.21 -3.02
N ASP A 336 -3.58 -24.13 -1.68
CA ASP A 336 -4.36 -23.10 -0.99
C ASP A 336 -3.82 -21.71 -1.26
N PHE A 337 -2.50 -21.52 -1.23
CA PHE A 337 -1.89 -20.22 -1.51
C PHE A 337 -2.04 -19.84 -2.99
N GLN A 338 -1.85 -20.80 -3.90
CA GLN A 338 -2.04 -20.60 -5.34
C GLN A 338 -3.49 -20.20 -5.66
N ASP A 339 -4.47 -20.87 -5.05
CA ASP A 339 -5.90 -20.56 -5.24
C ASP A 339 -6.26 -19.19 -4.66
N PHE A 340 -5.75 -18.86 -3.46
CA PHE A 340 -5.93 -17.55 -2.84
C PHE A 340 -5.45 -16.41 -3.75
N VAL A 341 -4.23 -16.51 -4.26
CA VAL A 341 -3.64 -15.52 -5.17
C VAL A 341 -4.43 -15.44 -6.48
N THR A 342 -4.82 -16.58 -7.04
CA THR A 342 -5.63 -16.63 -8.27
C THR A 342 -6.95 -15.89 -8.09
N LYS A 343 -7.62 -16.06 -6.95
CA LYS A 343 -8.87 -15.36 -6.61
C LYS A 343 -8.69 -13.85 -6.44
N CYS A 344 -7.52 -13.41 -5.94
CA CYS A 344 -7.18 -11.99 -5.87
C CYS A 344 -6.93 -11.37 -7.25
N LEU A 345 -6.40 -12.14 -8.20
CA LEU A 345 -5.96 -11.66 -9.51
C LEU A 345 -6.96 -11.93 -10.64
N ILE A 346 -8.23 -12.19 -10.33
CA ILE A 346 -9.30 -12.23 -11.34
C ILE A 346 -9.46 -10.82 -11.92
N LYS A 347 -9.38 -10.70 -13.26
CA LYS A 347 -9.41 -9.40 -13.94
C LYS A 347 -10.76 -8.69 -13.81
N ASN A 348 -11.86 -9.44 -13.91
CA ASN A 348 -13.20 -8.89 -13.72
C ASN A 348 -13.42 -8.60 -12.22
N PRO A 349 -13.57 -7.33 -11.78
CA PRO A 349 -13.75 -7.00 -10.38
C PRO A 349 -15.04 -7.58 -9.77
N ALA A 350 -16.06 -7.87 -10.57
CA ALA A 350 -17.30 -8.47 -10.11
C ALA A 350 -17.16 -9.97 -9.78
N GLU A 351 -16.19 -10.65 -10.39
CA GLU A 351 -15.88 -12.06 -10.17
C GLU A 351 -14.70 -12.26 -9.17
N ARG A 352 -13.89 -11.20 -8.98
CA ARG A 352 -12.78 -11.18 -8.04
C ARG A 352 -13.30 -11.39 -6.62
N ALA A 353 -12.62 -12.25 -5.84
CA ALA A 353 -13.01 -12.50 -4.46
C ALA A 353 -13.09 -11.21 -3.65
N ASP A 354 -14.13 -11.08 -2.84
CA ASP A 354 -14.25 -9.99 -1.87
C ASP A 354 -13.49 -10.32 -0.56
N LEU A 355 -13.34 -9.33 0.32
CA LEU A 355 -12.61 -9.51 1.58
C LEU A 355 -13.23 -10.56 2.48
N LYS A 356 -14.57 -10.71 2.48
CA LYS A 356 -15.27 -11.73 3.28
C LYS A 356 -14.93 -13.14 2.79
N MET A 357 -14.93 -13.34 1.47
CA MET A 357 -14.53 -14.61 0.86
C MET A 357 -13.05 -14.92 1.17
N LEU A 358 -12.17 -13.91 1.04
CA LEU A 358 -10.74 -14.07 1.31
C LEU A 358 -10.47 -14.41 2.78
N MET A 359 -11.11 -13.73 3.73
CA MET A 359 -10.95 -14.00 5.16
C MET A 359 -11.50 -15.39 5.56
N SER A 360 -12.39 -15.97 4.77
CA SER A 360 -12.91 -17.35 4.96
C SER A 360 -12.11 -18.39 4.21
N HIS A 361 -11.10 -18.00 3.42
CA HIS A 361 -10.33 -18.89 2.57
C HIS A 361 -9.45 -19.85 3.39
N THR A 362 -9.28 -21.10 2.92
CA THR A 362 -8.48 -22.14 3.60
C THR A 362 -7.05 -21.69 3.89
N PHE A 363 -6.43 -20.97 2.97
CA PHE A 363 -5.10 -20.37 3.17
C PHE A 363 -5.06 -19.42 4.39
N ILE A 364 -6.02 -18.51 4.51
CA ILE A 364 -6.10 -17.59 5.66
C ILE A 364 -6.39 -18.37 6.95
N LYS A 365 -7.37 -19.28 6.94
CA LYS A 365 -7.72 -20.07 8.13
C LYS A 365 -6.56 -20.93 8.64
N ARG A 366 -5.78 -21.52 7.75
CA ARG A 366 -4.55 -22.22 8.10
C ARG A 366 -3.52 -21.25 8.70
N SER A 367 -3.29 -20.12 8.04
CA SER A 367 -2.31 -19.11 8.47
C SER A 367 -2.68 -18.43 9.80
N GLU A 368 -3.96 -18.38 10.19
CA GLU A 368 -4.40 -17.86 11.50
C GLU A 368 -3.86 -18.71 12.65
N VAL A 369 -3.91 -20.03 12.50
CA VAL A 369 -3.53 -21.00 13.56
C VAL A 369 -2.07 -21.43 13.50
N GLU A 370 -1.40 -21.20 12.39
CA GLU A 370 0.01 -21.56 12.22
C GLU A 370 0.90 -20.64 13.07
N GLU A 371 1.75 -21.23 13.90
CA GLU A 371 2.75 -20.48 14.67
C GLU A 371 3.95 -20.15 13.77
N VAL A 372 4.22 -18.87 13.59
CA VAL A 372 5.32 -18.35 12.76
C VAL A 372 6.14 -17.38 13.60
N ASP A 373 7.42 -17.70 13.81
CA ASP A 373 8.37 -16.74 14.43
C ASP A 373 8.85 -15.74 13.37
N PHE A 374 7.95 -14.80 13.03
CA PHE A 374 8.27 -13.77 12.06
C PHE A 374 9.34 -12.81 12.57
N ALA A 375 9.33 -12.45 13.85
CA ALA A 375 10.34 -11.57 14.45
C ALA A 375 11.73 -12.20 14.39
N GLY A 376 11.84 -13.50 14.72
CA GLY A 376 13.09 -14.24 14.61
C GLY A 376 13.58 -14.37 13.16
N TRP A 377 12.69 -14.70 12.23
CA TRP A 377 13.03 -14.74 10.80
C TRP A 377 13.51 -13.38 10.30
N LEU A 378 12.82 -12.30 10.63
CA LEU A 378 13.15 -10.94 10.22
C LEU A 378 14.52 -10.52 10.77
N SER A 379 14.84 -10.85 12.03
CA SER A 379 16.12 -10.52 12.66
C SER A 379 17.31 -11.21 12.00
N ILE A 380 17.14 -12.43 11.53
CA ILE A 380 18.18 -13.20 10.83
C ILE A 380 18.37 -12.68 9.41
N THR A 381 17.26 -12.40 8.73
CA THR A 381 17.27 -12.06 7.32
C THR A 381 17.67 -10.60 7.06
N HIS A 382 17.31 -9.71 7.97
CA HIS A 382 17.44 -8.26 7.84
C HIS A 382 18.43 -7.68 8.88
N TRP A 383 19.47 -8.44 9.21
CA TRP A 383 20.46 -8.13 10.24
C TRP A 383 21.09 -6.74 10.12
N HIS A 384 21.44 -6.30 8.90
CA HIS A 384 22.08 -5.01 8.68
C HIS A 384 21.18 -3.82 9.02
N PHE A 385 19.89 -3.95 8.83
CA PHE A 385 18.94 -2.85 9.09
C PHE A 385 18.79 -2.56 10.59
N PHE A 386 18.74 -3.62 11.42
CA PHE A 386 18.61 -3.46 12.86
C PHE A 386 19.88 -2.89 13.52
N HIS A 387 21.07 -3.16 13.00
CA HIS A 387 22.32 -2.63 13.55
C HIS A 387 22.56 -1.16 13.18
N LEU A 388 22.09 -0.69 12.02
CA LEU A 388 22.14 0.74 11.67
C LEU A 388 21.08 1.57 12.43
N ALA A 389 20.06 0.93 12.98
CA ALA A 389 19.01 1.60 13.75
C ALA A 389 19.36 1.79 15.23
N LEU A 390 20.41 1.12 15.73
CA LEU A 390 20.87 1.16 17.12
C LEU A 390 22.12 2.04 17.35
N GLY A 391 22.74 2.55 16.29
CA GLY A 391 23.83 3.53 16.30
C GLY A 391 23.29 4.88 15.88
#